data_08aa5a0271bd18ffce19b4c6b87504ab
#
_entry.id   08aa5a0271bd18ffce19b4c6b87504ab
#
_cell.length_a   1.000
_cell.length_b   1.000
_cell.length_c   1.000
_cell.angle_alpha   90.00
_cell.angle_beta   90.00
_cell.angle_gamma   90.00
#
_symmetry.space_group_name_H-M   'P 1'
#
loop_
_entity.id
_entity.type
_entity.pdbx_description
1 polymer ?
#
loop_
_entity_poly.entity_id
_entity_poly.type
_entity_poly.pdbx_seq_one_letter_code
_entity_poly.pdbx_strand_id
1 'polypeptide(L)'
;MNAGVLVQVVLAGLSAGAVLGLVALGFTLVAGTVRVLHLAHGDIVVASVFVGVLAVLGRTPVASTLGVGDSVAFAVLVLAAGGGLAALVAVLAVRPALPDPTRGRPGDVLGWVAGGVAAGLLVRAVLGLLLPQQGYAVPDPLRLSALTDDGLVHLPGGGTLPVRVLAVLVLGLLVGLVAERLLVRSRFGRSLRAVADDPDAAALCGVNTGRVVLLAFVAAGVLAGLAGLLDAPGRTVSVDDGVVLGLQGIAAAVLGGLGSLRGAVLGGLAVGLLQSVAVYAGGAALQDVAPLTLLVVLLALRPEGLRR
;
A
#
# COMPACT_ATOMS: atom_id res chain seq x y z
N MET A 1 22.56 23.29 -10.15
CA MET A 1 21.74 22.56 -9.15
C MET A 1 22.51 22.57 -7.83
N ASN A 2 21.96 23.15 -6.77
CA ASN A 2 22.66 23.15 -5.46
C ASN A 2 22.62 21.74 -4.89
N ALA A 3 23.74 21.26 -4.33
CA ALA A 3 23.83 19.91 -3.75
C ALA A 3 22.71 19.62 -2.72
N GLY A 4 22.33 20.63 -1.92
CA GLY A 4 21.23 20.52 -0.96
C GLY A 4 19.86 20.23 -1.58
N VAL A 5 19.54 20.82 -2.74
CA VAL A 5 18.29 20.56 -3.46
C VAL A 5 18.27 19.15 -4.03
N LEU A 6 19.42 18.67 -4.55
CA LEU A 6 19.51 17.28 -5.04
C LEU A 6 19.25 16.27 -3.91
N VAL A 7 19.88 16.47 -2.76
CA VAL A 7 19.68 15.61 -1.58
C VAL A 7 18.24 15.66 -1.13
N GLN A 8 17.60 16.83 -1.13
CA GLN A 8 16.18 16.99 -0.79
C GLN A 8 15.26 16.19 -1.74
N VAL A 9 15.48 16.30 -3.06
CA VAL A 9 14.70 15.56 -4.08
C VAL A 9 14.87 14.05 -3.90
N VAL A 10 16.10 13.59 -3.68
CA VAL A 10 16.38 12.15 -3.48
C VAL A 10 15.71 11.63 -2.19
N LEU A 11 15.86 12.31 -1.07
CA LEU A 11 15.28 11.88 0.20
C LEU A 11 13.75 11.92 0.18
N ALA A 12 13.16 12.96 -0.41
CA ALA A 12 11.70 13.02 -0.59
C ALA A 12 11.19 11.87 -1.48
N GLY A 13 11.89 11.59 -2.58
CA GLY A 13 11.57 10.47 -3.47
C GLY A 13 11.70 9.12 -2.80
N LEU A 14 12.76 8.90 -2.03
CA LEU A 14 12.93 7.67 -1.26
C LEU A 14 11.86 7.50 -0.18
N SER A 15 11.43 8.58 0.46
CA SER A 15 10.36 8.55 1.46
C SER A 15 9.01 8.15 0.83
N ALA A 16 8.61 8.81 -0.25
CA ALA A 16 7.42 8.42 -1.01
C ALA A 16 7.55 6.98 -1.54
N GLY A 17 8.73 6.62 -2.02
CA GLY A 17 9.04 5.28 -2.49
C GLY A 17 8.97 4.21 -1.41
N ALA A 18 9.30 4.52 -0.17
CA ALA A 18 9.15 3.58 0.95
C ALA A 18 7.67 3.26 1.22
N VAL A 19 6.79 4.25 1.15
CA VAL A 19 5.33 4.05 1.24
C VAL A 19 4.81 3.21 0.07
N LEU A 20 5.19 3.56 -1.16
CA LEU A 20 4.81 2.80 -2.36
C LEU A 20 5.35 1.36 -2.31
N GLY A 21 6.51 1.14 -1.70
CA GLY A 21 7.08 -0.17 -1.45
C GLY A 21 6.20 -1.03 -0.53
N LEU A 22 5.58 -0.44 0.50
CA LEU A 22 4.62 -1.16 1.36
C LEU A 22 3.34 -1.52 0.60
N VAL A 23 2.82 -0.61 -0.22
CA VAL A 23 1.66 -0.89 -1.09
C VAL A 23 2.01 -1.99 -2.10
N ALA A 24 3.17 -1.91 -2.74
CA ALA A 24 3.66 -2.93 -3.68
C ALA A 24 3.88 -4.29 -3.03
N LEU A 25 4.36 -4.33 -1.77
CA LEU A 25 4.44 -5.56 -0.98
C LEU A 25 3.08 -6.21 -0.78
N GLY A 26 2.05 -5.41 -0.47
CA GLY A 26 0.67 -5.90 -0.34
C GLY A 26 0.17 -6.52 -1.65
N PHE A 27 0.36 -5.85 -2.78
CA PHE A 27 0.04 -6.41 -4.10
C PHE A 27 0.80 -7.70 -4.39
N THR A 28 2.11 -7.72 -4.15
CA THR A 28 2.97 -8.86 -4.39
C THR A 28 2.58 -10.05 -3.53
N LEU A 29 2.16 -9.82 -2.29
CA LEU A 29 1.72 -10.86 -1.37
C LEU A 29 0.44 -11.56 -1.86
N VAL A 30 -0.55 -10.77 -2.31
CA VAL A 30 -1.80 -11.32 -2.86
C VAL A 30 -1.54 -11.97 -4.22
N ALA A 31 -0.86 -11.29 -5.13
CA ALA A 31 -0.54 -11.83 -6.46
C ALA A 31 0.29 -13.12 -6.37
N GLY A 32 1.16 -13.24 -5.38
CA GLY A 32 1.95 -14.43 -5.10
C GLY A 32 1.14 -15.63 -4.61
N THR A 33 -0.10 -15.45 -4.14
CA THR A 33 -0.97 -16.56 -3.71
C THR A 33 -1.95 -17.00 -4.77
N VAL A 34 -2.49 -16.06 -5.49
CA VAL A 34 -3.66 -16.28 -6.33
C VAL A 34 -3.48 -15.87 -7.77
N ARG A 35 -2.28 -15.39 -8.10
CA ARG A 35 -1.84 -14.95 -9.44
C ARG A 35 -2.75 -13.89 -10.07
N VAL A 36 -3.51 -13.15 -9.26
CA VAL A 36 -4.38 -12.06 -9.70
C VAL A 36 -4.11 -10.81 -8.86
N LEU A 37 -4.17 -9.65 -9.48
CA LEU A 37 -4.01 -8.36 -8.80
C LEU A 37 -5.29 -8.00 -8.05
N HIS A 38 -5.15 -7.60 -6.79
CA HIS A 38 -6.26 -7.13 -5.96
C HIS A 38 -6.48 -5.62 -6.14
N LEU A 39 -7.31 -5.25 -7.11
CA LEU A 39 -7.47 -3.85 -7.54
C LEU A 39 -8.05 -2.92 -6.46
N ALA A 40 -8.81 -3.43 -5.47
CA ALA A 40 -9.28 -2.64 -4.34
C ALA A 40 -8.19 -2.28 -3.30
N HIS A 41 -6.93 -2.74 -3.48
CA HIS A 41 -5.89 -2.58 -2.45
C HIS A 41 -5.56 -1.12 -2.16
N GLY A 42 -5.49 -0.27 -3.20
CA GLY A 42 -5.29 1.17 -3.00
C GLY A 42 -6.44 1.85 -2.27
N ASP A 43 -7.68 1.45 -2.58
CA ASP A 43 -8.86 1.96 -1.87
C ASP A 43 -8.85 1.55 -0.38
N ILE A 44 -8.32 0.36 -0.05
CA ILE A 44 -8.14 -0.09 1.34
C ILE A 44 -7.10 0.77 2.07
N VAL A 45 -6.04 1.26 1.41
CA VAL A 45 -5.06 2.18 2.03
C VAL A 45 -5.78 3.41 2.55
N VAL A 46 -6.55 4.08 1.70
CA VAL A 46 -7.28 5.30 2.05
C VAL A 46 -8.41 5.02 3.03
N ALA A 47 -9.21 3.98 2.78
CA ALA A 47 -10.33 3.61 3.62
C ALA A 47 -9.92 3.28 5.06
N SER A 48 -8.81 2.58 5.24
CA SER A 48 -8.33 2.22 6.58
C SER A 48 -8.03 3.46 7.42
N VAL A 49 -7.44 4.50 6.82
CA VAL A 49 -7.15 5.77 7.48
C VAL A 49 -8.44 6.49 7.86
N PHE A 50 -9.39 6.61 6.94
CA PHE A 50 -10.65 7.30 7.22
C PHE A 50 -11.49 6.56 8.27
N VAL A 51 -11.53 5.23 8.24
CA VAL A 51 -12.18 4.44 9.30
C VAL A 51 -11.52 4.70 10.66
N GLY A 52 -10.18 4.73 10.72
CA GLY A 52 -9.45 5.06 11.95
C GLY A 52 -9.77 6.46 12.47
N VAL A 53 -9.81 7.47 11.57
CA VAL A 53 -10.16 8.85 11.94
C VAL A 53 -11.60 8.97 12.45
N LEU A 54 -12.56 8.39 11.72
CA LEU A 54 -13.97 8.42 12.11
C LEU A 54 -14.20 7.72 13.45
N ALA A 55 -13.48 6.61 13.71
CA ALA A 55 -13.62 5.87 14.96
C ALA A 55 -13.03 6.62 16.18
N VAL A 56 -11.91 7.34 16.01
CA VAL A 56 -11.25 8.06 17.11
C VAL A 56 -11.85 9.44 17.34
N LEU A 57 -12.09 10.20 16.26
CA LEU A 57 -12.56 11.57 16.37
C LEU A 57 -14.10 11.66 16.38
N GLY A 58 -14.83 10.63 15.95
CA GLY A 58 -16.29 10.64 15.82
C GLY A 58 -16.84 11.70 14.87
N ARG A 59 -15.98 12.29 14.02
CA ARG A 59 -16.28 13.38 13.10
C ARG A 59 -15.37 13.35 11.88
N THR A 60 -15.66 14.22 10.92
CA THR A 60 -14.82 14.41 9.74
C THR A 60 -13.37 14.73 10.10
N PRO A 61 -12.39 14.22 9.32
CA PRO A 61 -10.98 14.46 9.58
C PRO A 61 -10.65 15.96 9.59
N VAL A 62 -9.96 16.39 10.63
CA VAL A 62 -9.43 17.76 10.76
C VAL A 62 -8.01 17.62 11.30
N ALA A 63 -7.09 18.47 10.84
CA ALA A 63 -5.75 18.56 11.42
C ALA A 63 -5.88 18.88 12.92
N SER A 64 -5.65 17.89 13.76
CA SER A 64 -5.70 17.99 15.22
C SER A 64 -4.54 17.24 15.83
N THR A 65 -4.06 17.73 16.98
CA THR A 65 -3.09 17.01 17.79
C THR A 65 -3.82 15.94 18.60
N LEU A 66 -3.49 14.67 18.34
CA LEU A 66 -4.03 13.55 19.12
C LEU A 66 -3.27 13.41 20.45
N GLY A 67 -3.97 13.00 21.51
CA GLY A 67 -3.35 12.50 22.74
C GLY A 67 -2.51 11.24 22.45
N VAL A 68 -1.61 10.84 23.38
CA VAL A 68 -0.81 9.62 23.18
C VAL A 68 -1.72 8.39 23.07
N GLY A 69 -2.75 8.30 23.94
CA GLY A 69 -3.73 7.22 23.90
C GLY A 69 -4.50 7.17 22.59
N ASP A 70 -4.98 8.33 22.12
CA ASP A 70 -5.72 8.45 20.85
C ASP A 70 -4.83 8.11 19.64
N SER A 71 -3.55 8.48 19.69
CA SER A 71 -2.57 8.13 18.65
C SER A 71 -2.37 6.63 18.53
N VAL A 72 -2.23 5.93 19.66
CA VAL A 72 -2.11 4.46 19.67
C VAL A 72 -3.42 3.82 19.20
N ALA A 73 -4.56 4.29 19.70
CA ALA A 73 -5.86 3.81 19.29
C ALA A 73 -6.07 4.00 17.78
N PHE A 74 -5.74 5.18 17.26
CA PHE A 74 -5.79 5.48 15.83
C PHE A 74 -4.94 4.51 15.00
N ALA A 75 -3.67 4.32 15.38
CA ALA A 75 -2.78 3.41 14.67
C ALA A 75 -3.33 1.96 14.67
N VAL A 76 -3.76 1.46 15.84
CA VAL A 76 -4.34 0.12 15.95
C VAL A 76 -5.61 -0.03 15.10
N LEU A 77 -6.49 0.97 15.13
CA LEU A 77 -7.74 0.94 14.36
C LEU A 77 -7.48 1.00 12.85
N VAL A 78 -6.52 1.81 12.38
CA VAL A 78 -6.11 1.85 10.97
C VAL A 78 -5.62 0.49 10.51
N LEU A 79 -4.75 -0.17 11.29
CA LEU A 79 -4.24 -1.51 10.95
C LEU A 79 -5.36 -2.57 10.98
N ALA A 80 -6.22 -2.53 11.98
CA ALA A 80 -7.34 -3.43 12.10
C ALA A 80 -8.37 -3.22 10.96
N ALA A 81 -8.65 -1.97 10.60
CA ALA A 81 -9.53 -1.63 9.48
C ALA A 81 -8.93 -2.10 8.14
N GLY A 82 -7.63 -1.87 7.91
CA GLY A 82 -6.96 -2.35 6.70
C GLY A 82 -7.03 -3.87 6.57
N GLY A 83 -6.65 -4.60 7.62
CA GLY A 83 -6.75 -6.06 7.67
C GLY A 83 -8.19 -6.57 7.55
N GLY A 84 -9.13 -5.93 8.24
CA GLY A 84 -10.56 -6.28 8.23
C GLY A 84 -11.24 -6.05 6.88
N LEU A 85 -10.99 -4.90 6.24
CA LEU A 85 -11.49 -4.59 4.90
C LEU A 85 -10.93 -5.56 3.86
N ALA A 86 -9.63 -5.86 3.92
CA ALA A 86 -9.01 -6.85 3.03
C ALA A 86 -9.57 -8.26 3.27
N ALA A 87 -9.82 -8.65 4.52
CA ALA A 87 -10.48 -9.91 4.84
C ALA A 87 -11.91 -9.96 4.29
N LEU A 88 -12.67 -8.86 4.43
CA LEU A 88 -14.03 -8.76 3.90
C LEU A 88 -14.05 -8.94 2.38
N VAL A 89 -13.14 -8.26 1.66
CA VAL A 89 -12.99 -8.42 0.21
C VAL A 89 -12.59 -9.85 -0.14
N ALA A 90 -11.66 -10.45 0.60
CA ALA A 90 -11.27 -11.85 0.40
C ALA A 90 -12.45 -12.82 0.53
N VAL A 91 -13.31 -12.61 1.53
CA VAL A 91 -14.45 -13.49 1.79
C VAL A 91 -15.59 -13.26 0.79
N LEU A 92 -15.92 -12.01 0.47
CA LEU A 92 -17.08 -11.67 -0.34
C LEU A 92 -16.82 -11.72 -1.85
N ALA A 93 -15.65 -11.25 -2.29
CA ALA A 93 -15.34 -11.11 -3.71
C ALA A 93 -14.44 -12.26 -4.23
N VAL A 94 -13.47 -12.69 -3.41
CA VAL A 94 -12.42 -13.61 -3.84
C VAL A 94 -12.81 -15.06 -3.61
N ARG A 95 -13.27 -15.40 -2.41
CA ARG A 95 -13.60 -16.77 -2.03
C ARG A 95 -14.66 -17.43 -2.93
N PRO A 96 -15.72 -16.75 -3.38
CA PRO A 96 -16.70 -17.34 -4.30
C PRO A 96 -16.14 -17.67 -5.69
N ALA A 97 -15.07 -16.99 -6.11
CA ALA A 97 -14.42 -17.18 -7.41
C ALA A 97 -13.23 -18.18 -7.36
N LEU A 98 -12.85 -18.67 -6.16
CA LEU A 98 -11.84 -19.71 -6.03
C LEU A 98 -12.34 -21.03 -6.60
N PRO A 99 -11.43 -21.87 -7.16
CA PRO A 99 -11.77 -23.24 -7.54
C PRO A 99 -12.34 -24.00 -6.34
N ASP A 100 -13.45 -24.66 -6.53
CA ASP A 100 -14.02 -25.57 -5.53
C ASP A 100 -14.08 -26.99 -6.11
N PRO A 101 -13.06 -27.82 -5.84
CA PRO A 101 -13.01 -29.18 -6.34
C PRO A 101 -14.19 -30.02 -5.84
N THR A 102 -14.75 -29.72 -4.66
CA THR A 102 -15.88 -30.44 -4.08
C THR A 102 -17.20 -30.21 -4.82
N ARG A 103 -17.28 -29.04 -5.51
CA ARG A 103 -18.45 -28.63 -6.32
C ARG A 103 -18.19 -28.68 -7.82
N GLY A 104 -17.01 -29.16 -8.24
CA GLY A 104 -16.61 -29.18 -9.65
C GLY A 104 -16.55 -27.80 -10.33
N ARG A 105 -16.36 -26.73 -9.55
CA ARG A 105 -16.29 -25.37 -10.09
C ARG A 105 -14.86 -25.04 -10.47
N PRO A 106 -14.58 -24.72 -11.76
CA PRO A 106 -13.31 -24.12 -12.15
C PRO A 106 -13.18 -22.73 -11.54
N GLY A 107 -11.95 -22.28 -11.28
CA GLY A 107 -11.70 -20.91 -10.84
C GLY A 107 -12.12 -19.90 -11.91
N ASP A 108 -12.79 -18.83 -11.49
CA ASP A 108 -13.23 -17.74 -12.38
C ASP A 108 -12.35 -16.50 -12.17
N VAL A 109 -11.35 -16.36 -13.04
CA VAL A 109 -10.42 -15.21 -13.02
C VAL A 109 -11.17 -13.91 -13.29
N LEU A 110 -12.16 -13.93 -14.22
CA LEU A 110 -12.93 -12.73 -14.55
C LEU A 110 -13.83 -12.30 -13.39
N GLY A 111 -14.52 -13.26 -12.75
CA GLY A 111 -15.31 -13.01 -11.55
C GLY A 111 -14.47 -12.45 -10.41
N TRP A 112 -13.22 -12.84 -10.34
CA TRP A 112 -12.28 -12.36 -9.34
C TRP A 112 -11.83 -10.91 -9.55
N VAL A 113 -11.42 -10.59 -10.78
CA VAL A 113 -11.05 -9.22 -11.16
C VAL A 113 -12.26 -8.29 -11.00
N ALA A 114 -13.42 -8.70 -11.51
CA ALA A 114 -14.67 -7.94 -11.39
C ALA A 114 -15.08 -7.73 -9.92
N GLY A 115 -14.99 -8.78 -9.09
CA GLY A 115 -15.27 -8.70 -7.66
C GLY A 115 -14.31 -7.76 -6.92
N GLY A 116 -13.03 -7.76 -7.27
CA GLY A 116 -12.04 -6.84 -6.72
C GLY A 116 -12.33 -5.38 -7.08
N VAL A 117 -12.65 -5.10 -8.35
CA VAL A 117 -13.05 -3.77 -8.81
C VAL A 117 -14.33 -3.31 -8.12
N ALA A 118 -15.36 -4.17 -8.10
CA ALA A 118 -16.64 -3.86 -7.46
C ALA A 118 -16.47 -3.56 -5.96
N ALA A 119 -15.62 -4.32 -5.27
CA ALA A 119 -15.31 -4.06 -3.87
C ALA A 119 -14.62 -2.71 -3.65
N GLY A 120 -13.66 -2.33 -4.50
CA GLY A 120 -13.02 -1.00 -4.44
C GLY A 120 -14.03 0.13 -4.69
N LEU A 121 -14.86 -0.01 -5.72
CA LEU A 121 -15.92 0.96 -6.01
C LEU A 121 -16.93 1.08 -4.86
N LEU A 122 -17.31 -0.04 -4.23
CA LEU A 122 -18.21 -0.04 -3.07
C LEU A 122 -17.57 0.69 -1.88
N VAL A 123 -16.32 0.38 -1.57
CA VAL A 123 -15.58 1.06 -0.48
C VAL A 123 -15.55 2.56 -0.73
N ARG A 124 -15.23 2.98 -1.96
CA ARG A 124 -15.19 4.40 -2.33
C ARG A 124 -16.57 5.06 -2.27
N ALA A 125 -17.62 4.39 -2.76
CA ALA A 125 -18.98 4.91 -2.70
C ALA A 125 -19.44 5.11 -1.26
N VAL A 126 -19.18 4.15 -0.36
CA VAL A 126 -19.50 4.27 1.06
C VAL A 126 -18.72 5.42 1.70
N LEU A 127 -17.43 5.55 1.44
CA LEU A 127 -16.63 6.68 1.94
C LEU A 127 -17.13 8.02 1.41
N GLY A 128 -17.47 8.12 0.13
CA GLY A 128 -17.99 9.34 -0.49
C GLY A 128 -19.33 9.81 0.11
N LEU A 129 -20.16 8.87 0.58
CA LEU A 129 -21.40 9.21 1.33
C LEU A 129 -21.09 9.73 2.73
N LEU A 130 -20.04 9.22 3.39
CA LEU A 130 -19.67 9.64 4.75
C LEU A 130 -18.78 10.90 4.75
N LEU A 131 -18.03 11.11 3.68
CA LEU A 131 -16.99 12.13 3.54
C LEU A 131 -17.18 12.91 2.22
N PRO A 132 -18.14 13.85 2.18
CA PRO A 132 -18.50 14.55 0.93
C PRO A 132 -17.49 15.60 0.46
N GLN A 133 -16.47 15.95 1.25
CA GLN A 133 -15.45 16.92 0.86
C GLN A 133 -14.37 16.28 -0.01
N GLN A 134 -13.76 17.09 -0.87
CA GLN A 134 -12.73 16.60 -1.81
C GLN A 134 -11.32 16.48 -1.19
N GLY A 135 -11.13 16.89 0.05
CA GLY A 135 -9.82 16.80 0.70
C GLY A 135 -9.90 16.96 2.20
N TYR A 136 -9.19 16.11 2.90
CA TYR A 136 -9.15 16.06 4.35
C TYR A 136 -7.71 16.06 4.85
N ALA A 137 -7.45 16.84 5.91
CA ALA A 137 -6.20 16.77 6.64
C ALA A 137 -6.31 15.68 7.70
N VAL A 138 -5.39 14.73 7.70
CA VAL A 138 -5.35 13.61 8.64
C VAL A 138 -4.44 13.96 9.81
N PRO A 139 -4.84 13.69 11.08
CA PRO A 139 -3.96 13.90 12.24
C PRO A 139 -2.68 13.07 12.14
N ASP A 140 -1.57 13.61 12.65
CA ASP A 140 -0.30 12.87 12.71
C ASP A 140 -0.20 12.06 14.04
N PRO A 141 -0.45 10.74 14.03
CA PRO A 141 -0.43 9.93 15.24
C PRO A 141 0.98 9.72 15.78
N LEU A 142 1.99 9.81 14.92
CA LEU A 142 3.39 9.60 15.30
C LEU A 142 4.06 10.90 15.77
N ARG A 143 3.36 12.05 15.65
CA ARG A 143 3.87 13.37 16.02
C ARG A 143 5.27 13.65 15.48
N LEU A 144 5.54 13.19 14.26
CA LEU A 144 6.88 13.28 13.66
C LEU A 144 7.32 14.71 13.44
N SER A 145 6.37 15.63 13.27
CA SER A 145 6.65 17.07 13.17
C SER A 145 7.11 17.71 14.48
N ALA A 146 6.87 17.05 15.62
CA ALA A 146 7.27 17.55 16.94
C ALA A 146 8.64 17.04 17.40
N LEU A 147 9.37 16.32 16.57
CA LEU A 147 10.71 15.79 16.90
C LEU A 147 11.81 16.86 16.88
N THR A 148 11.56 18.00 16.22
CA THR A 148 12.46 19.19 16.23
C THR A 148 11.61 20.43 16.45
N ASP A 149 12.23 21.50 17.00
CA ASP A 149 11.52 22.75 17.38
C ASP A 149 10.83 23.40 16.17
N ASP A 150 11.43 23.35 14.99
CA ASP A 150 10.89 23.88 13.73
C ASP A 150 10.29 22.80 12.81
N GLY A 151 10.32 21.51 13.21
CA GLY A 151 9.87 20.38 12.38
C GLY A 151 10.74 20.12 11.14
N LEU A 152 11.92 20.77 11.02
CA LEU A 152 12.79 20.74 9.85
C LEU A 152 14.17 20.19 10.19
N VAL A 153 14.77 19.51 9.23
CA VAL A 153 16.19 19.14 9.22
C VAL A 153 16.91 20.00 8.20
N HIS A 154 17.88 20.75 8.67
CA HIS A 154 18.73 21.59 7.81
C HIS A 154 19.85 20.74 7.20
N LEU A 155 19.88 20.67 5.89
CA LEU A 155 20.88 19.90 5.14
C LEU A 155 22.11 20.77 4.83
N PRO A 156 23.32 20.20 4.82
CA PRO A 156 24.50 20.87 4.33
C PRO A 156 24.28 21.30 2.86
N GLY A 157 24.47 22.60 2.57
CA GLY A 157 24.23 23.15 1.22
C GLY A 157 22.89 23.89 1.05
N GLY A 158 22.17 24.20 2.15
CA GLY A 158 21.01 25.12 2.17
C GLY A 158 19.65 24.46 1.86
N GLY A 159 19.58 23.14 1.81
CA GLY A 159 18.30 22.40 1.72
C GLY A 159 17.65 22.24 3.09
N THR A 160 16.30 22.25 3.13
CA THR A 160 15.53 21.93 4.33
C THR A 160 14.55 20.81 4.03
N LEU A 161 14.43 19.84 4.93
CA LEU A 161 13.48 18.71 4.83
C LEU A 161 12.65 18.61 6.10
N PRO A 162 11.34 18.40 5.99
CA PRO A 162 10.54 18.01 7.14
C PRO A 162 11.10 16.71 7.78
N VAL A 163 11.25 16.71 9.11
CA VAL A 163 11.68 15.52 9.88
C VAL A 163 10.83 14.30 9.53
N ARG A 164 9.55 14.55 9.27
CA ARG A 164 8.59 13.52 8.84
C ARG A 164 9.07 12.72 7.62
N VAL A 165 9.69 13.36 6.62
CA VAL A 165 10.19 12.70 5.41
C VAL A 165 11.24 11.65 5.76
N LEU A 166 12.17 11.98 6.64
CA LEU A 166 13.19 11.02 7.10
C LEU A 166 12.59 9.91 7.97
N ALA A 167 11.66 10.26 8.85
CA ALA A 167 11.00 9.28 9.70
C ALA A 167 10.16 8.30 8.89
N VAL A 168 9.38 8.77 7.90
CA VAL A 168 8.61 7.92 6.99
C VAL A 168 9.51 7.00 6.19
N LEU A 169 10.64 7.53 5.67
CA LEU A 169 11.65 6.73 4.97
C LEU A 169 12.18 5.59 5.85
N VAL A 170 12.64 5.92 7.06
CA VAL A 170 13.23 4.92 7.97
C VAL A 170 12.17 3.91 8.42
N LEU A 171 11.00 4.36 8.84
CA LEU A 171 9.92 3.49 9.28
C LEU A 171 9.39 2.62 8.14
N GLY A 172 9.16 3.19 6.94
CA GLY A 172 8.69 2.45 5.78
C GLY A 172 9.66 1.37 5.34
N LEU A 173 10.97 1.68 5.30
CA LEU A 173 12.01 0.68 5.01
C LEU A 173 12.10 -0.38 6.09
N LEU A 174 12.08 0.00 7.36
CA LEU A 174 12.12 -0.94 8.49
C LEU A 174 10.94 -1.90 8.42
N VAL A 175 9.72 -1.38 8.27
CA VAL A 175 8.50 -2.18 8.15
C VAL A 175 8.58 -3.09 6.92
N GLY A 176 9.01 -2.58 5.77
CA GLY A 176 9.18 -3.36 4.54
C GLY A 176 10.15 -4.52 4.71
N LEU A 177 11.31 -4.27 5.34
CA LEU A 177 12.32 -5.29 5.62
C LEU A 177 11.84 -6.32 6.65
N VAL A 178 11.15 -5.87 7.70
CA VAL A 178 10.58 -6.77 8.72
C VAL A 178 9.50 -7.64 8.09
N ALA A 179 8.58 -7.06 7.32
CA ALA A 179 7.53 -7.78 6.62
C ALA A 179 8.13 -8.83 5.66
N GLU A 180 9.13 -8.46 4.86
CA GLU A 180 9.85 -9.40 4.00
C GLU A 180 10.45 -10.56 4.80
N ARG A 181 11.20 -10.26 5.87
CA ARG A 181 11.82 -11.30 6.69
C ARG A 181 10.80 -12.24 7.35
N LEU A 182 9.71 -11.68 7.87
CA LEU A 182 8.62 -12.48 8.44
C LEU A 182 7.99 -13.38 7.39
N LEU A 183 7.69 -12.85 6.20
CA LEU A 183 7.08 -13.61 5.11
C LEU A 183 8.03 -14.68 4.54
N VAL A 184 9.32 -14.40 4.44
CA VAL A 184 10.30 -15.37 3.92
C VAL A 184 10.59 -16.49 4.92
N ARG A 185 10.73 -16.18 6.22
CA ARG A 185 11.20 -17.12 7.24
C ARG A 185 10.09 -17.84 8.01
N SER A 186 8.85 -17.31 8.01
CA SER A 186 7.74 -17.89 8.78
C SER A 186 7.18 -19.17 8.17
N ARG A 187 6.44 -19.92 8.98
CA ARG A 187 5.63 -21.07 8.50
C ARG A 187 4.57 -20.61 7.51
N PHE A 188 3.96 -19.46 7.78
CA PHE A 188 2.98 -18.83 6.88
C PHE A 188 3.57 -18.54 5.49
N GLY A 189 4.74 -17.95 5.41
CA GLY A 189 5.39 -17.67 4.13
C GLY A 189 5.78 -18.95 3.35
N ARG A 190 6.08 -20.06 4.05
CA ARG A 190 6.27 -21.36 3.37
C ARG A 190 4.96 -21.90 2.79
N SER A 191 3.87 -21.85 3.56
CA SER A 191 2.54 -22.26 3.08
C SER A 191 2.08 -21.38 1.91
N LEU A 192 2.38 -20.08 1.95
CA LEU A 192 2.06 -19.13 0.90
C LEU A 192 2.77 -19.50 -0.41
N ARG A 193 4.06 -19.81 -0.37
CA ARG A 193 4.80 -20.25 -1.57
C ARG A 193 4.29 -21.59 -2.10
N ALA A 194 4.00 -22.55 -1.21
CA ALA A 194 3.44 -23.82 -1.63
C ALA A 194 2.10 -23.67 -2.38
N VAL A 195 1.20 -22.79 -1.87
CA VAL A 195 -0.08 -22.47 -2.54
C VAL A 195 0.15 -21.69 -3.84
N ALA A 196 1.19 -20.83 -3.90
CA ALA A 196 1.55 -20.08 -5.10
C ALA A 196 2.06 -21.00 -6.24
N ASP A 197 2.84 -22.00 -5.87
CA ASP A 197 3.42 -22.95 -6.83
C ASP A 197 2.36 -23.92 -7.37
N ASP A 198 1.68 -24.63 -6.48
CA ASP A 198 0.61 -25.58 -6.81
C ASP A 198 -0.41 -25.68 -5.65
N PRO A 199 -1.59 -25.03 -5.77
CA PRO A 199 -2.60 -25.06 -4.73
C PRO A 199 -3.20 -26.45 -4.48
N ASP A 200 -3.27 -27.33 -5.51
CA ASP A 200 -3.83 -28.67 -5.38
C ASP A 200 -2.83 -29.60 -4.67
N ALA A 201 -1.57 -29.57 -5.05
CA ALA A 201 -0.51 -30.28 -4.36
C ALA A 201 -0.35 -29.83 -2.90
N ALA A 202 -0.44 -28.52 -2.64
CA ALA A 202 -0.41 -27.97 -1.28
C ALA A 202 -1.58 -28.49 -0.44
N ALA A 203 -2.79 -28.58 -1.02
CA ALA A 203 -3.97 -29.12 -0.33
C ALA A 203 -3.80 -30.62 0.01
N LEU A 204 -3.21 -31.40 -0.89
CA LEU A 204 -2.89 -32.82 -0.64
C LEU A 204 -1.86 -32.99 0.49
N CYS A 205 -0.96 -32.00 0.67
CA CYS A 205 -0.02 -31.95 1.79
C CYS A 205 -0.64 -31.41 3.10
N GLY A 206 -1.97 -31.21 3.15
CA GLY A 206 -2.69 -30.74 4.34
C GLY A 206 -2.69 -29.22 4.54
N VAL A 207 -2.23 -28.42 3.57
CA VAL A 207 -2.29 -26.97 3.62
C VAL A 207 -3.69 -26.49 3.28
N ASN A 208 -4.33 -25.76 4.19
CA ASN A 208 -5.64 -25.16 3.93
C ASN A 208 -5.46 -23.90 3.05
N THR A 209 -5.63 -24.06 1.74
CA THR A 209 -5.44 -23.02 0.72
C THR A 209 -6.32 -21.81 0.98
N GLY A 210 -7.59 -22.01 1.34
CA GLY A 210 -8.52 -20.90 1.64
C GLY A 210 -8.10 -20.05 2.85
N ARG A 211 -7.52 -20.67 3.90
CA ARG A 211 -6.97 -19.94 5.05
C ARG A 211 -5.69 -19.19 4.67
N VAL A 212 -4.83 -19.78 3.86
CA VAL A 212 -3.59 -19.13 3.40
C VAL A 212 -3.92 -17.88 2.58
N VAL A 213 -4.86 -17.99 1.65
CA VAL A 213 -5.35 -16.83 0.85
C VAL A 213 -5.93 -15.75 1.75
N LEU A 214 -6.83 -16.10 2.68
CA LEU A 214 -7.42 -15.13 3.62
C LEU A 214 -6.34 -14.41 4.43
N LEU A 215 -5.37 -15.13 4.98
CA LEU A 215 -4.29 -14.55 5.75
C LEU A 215 -3.36 -13.67 4.90
N ALA A 216 -3.16 -14.01 3.62
CA ALA A 216 -2.42 -13.17 2.68
C ALA A 216 -3.13 -11.83 2.45
N PHE A 217 -4.46 -11.84 2.28
CA PHE A 217 -5.26 -10.62 2.17
C PHE A 217 -5.22 -9.78 3.45
N VAL A 218 -5.37 -10.41 4.62
CA VAL A 218 -5.26 -9.72 5.91
C VAL A 218 -3.89 -9.06 6.06
N ALA A 219 -2.82 -9.78 5.78
CA ALA A 219 -1.45 -9.25 5.86
C ALA A 219 -1.23 -8.10 4.87
N ALA A 220 -1.72 -8.23 3.63
CA ALA A 220 -1.71 -7.16 2.65
C ALA A 220 -2.51 -5.93 3.14
N GLY A 221 -3.69 -6.14 3.72
CA GLY A 221 -4.50 -5.07 4.29
C GLY A 221 -3.85 -4.36 5.47
N VAL A 222 -3.12 -5.08 6.32
CA VAL A 222 -2.31 -4.48 7.40
C VAL A 222 -1.18 -3.63 6.81
N LEU A 223 -0.51 -4.10 5.74
CA LEU A 223 0.50 -3.31 5.03
C LEU A 223 -0.11 -2.07 4.36
N ALA A 224 -1.32 -2.17 3.82
CA ALA A 224 -2.09 -1.04 3.31
C ALA A 224 -2.38 0.00 4.41
N GLY A 225 -2.85 -0.45 5.57
CA GLY A 225 -3.07 0.42 6.73
C GLY A 225 -1.77 1.11 7.20
N LEU A 226 -0.66 0.39 7.24
CA LEU A 226 0.66 0.97 7.56
C LEU A 226 1.10 2.02 6.53
N ALA A 227 0.93 1.72 5.24
CA ALA A 227 1.23 2.68 4.17
C ALA A 227 0.38 3.96 4.33
N GLY A 228 -0.92 3.81 4.56
CA GLY A 228 -1.83 4.94 4.82
C GLY A 228 -1.45 5.75 6.07
N LEU A 229 -1.08 5.07 7.16
CA LEU A 229 -0.64 5.70 8.41
C LEU A 229 0.62 6.57 8.23
N LEU A 230 1.52 6.14 7.36
CA LEU A 230 2.75 6.87 7.05
C LEU A 230 2.52 7.99 6.03
N ASP A 231 1.64 7.78 5.04
CA ASP A 231 1.41 8.71 3.93
C ASP A 231 0.45 9.85 4.27
N ALA A 232 -0.73 9.50 4.81
CA ALA A 232 -1.86 10.42 4.94
C ALA A 232 -1.59 11.68 5.77
N PRO A 233 -0.92 11.65 6.93
CA PRO A 233 -0.73 12.85 7.75
C PRO A 233 0.24 13.89 7.18
N GLY A 234 0.80 13.69 6.03
CA GLY A 234 1.74 14.65 5.39
C GLY A 234 1.12 15.47 4.27
N ARG A 235 -0.12 15.16 3.90
CA ARG A 235 -0.81 15.75 2.76
C ARG A 235 -2.32 15.82 2.97
N THR A 236 -2.99 16.51 2.08
CA THR A 236 -4.45 16.44 1.96
C THR A 236 -4.81 15.13 1.26
N VAL A 237 -5.72 14.36 1.85
CA VAL A 237 -6.16 13.05 1.33
C VAL A 237 -7.60 13.15 0.86
N SER A 238 -7.87 12.64 -0.33
CA SER A 238 -9.22 12.51 -0.87
C SER A 238 -9.65 11.03 -0.93
N VAL A 239 -10.94 10.80 -1.06
CA VAL A 239 -11.49 9.44 -1.21
C VAL A 239 -10.98 8.78 -2.49
N ASP A 240 -10.72 9.57 -3.53
CA ASP A 240 -10.29 9.09 -4.85
C ASP A 240 -8.79 8.77 -4.93
N ASP A 241 -7.99 9.21 -3.97
CA ASP A 241 -6.53 8.95 -3.94
C ASP A 241 -6.20 7.45 -3.93
N GLY A 242 -7.13 6.62 -3.48
CA GLY A 242 -6.95 5.17 -3.44
C GLY A 242 -6.65 4.57 -4.81
N VAL A 243 -7.27 5.07 -5.88
CA VAL A 243 -7.01 4.58 -7.25
C VAL A 243 -5.60 4.91 -7.69
N VAL A 244 -5.19 6.16 -7.47
CA VAL A 244 -3.86 6.64 -7.88
C VAL A 244 -2.78 5.86 -7.12
N LEU A 245 -2.90 5.76 -5.79
CA LEU A 245 -2.00 4.96 -4.94
C LEU A 245 -1.97 3.48 -5.35
N GLY A 246 -3.13 2.91 -5.67
CA GLY A 246 -3.23 1.55 -6.15
C GLY A 246 -2.47 1.34 -7.45
N LEU A 247 -2.68 2.19 -8.46
CA LEU A 247 -1.99 2.12 -9.75
C LEU A 247 -0.48 2.34 -9.62
N GLN A 248 -0.06 3.29 -8.79
CA GLN A 248 1.36 3.51 -8.48
C GLN A 248 1.98 2.31 -7.75
N GLY A 249 1.24 1.70 -6.82
CA GLY A 249 1.64 0.47 -6.14
C GLY A 249 1.78 -0.73 -7.10
N ILE A 250 0.88 -0.84 -8.08
CA ILE A 250 1.00 -1.84 -9.16
C ILE A 250 2.24 -1.55 -10.01
N ALA A 251 2.48 -0.30 -10.40
CA ALA A 251 3.69 0.09 -11.13
C ALA A 251 4.96 -0.33 -10.38
N ALA A 252 5.00 -0.07 -9.07
CA ALA A 252 6.11 -0.47 -8.21
C ALA A 252 6.25 -1.99 -8.11
N ALA A 253 5.15 -2.75 -7.96
CA ALA A 253 5.16 -4.21 -7.90
C ALA A 253 5.60 -4.85 -9.22
N VAL A 254 5.15 -4.31 -10.36
CA VAL A 254 5.54 -4.77 -11.70
C VAL A 254 7.01 -4.46 -11.97
N LEU A 255 7.46 -3.24 -11.65
CA LEU A 255 8.86 -2.85 -11.79
C LEU A 255 9.79 -3.73 -10.95
N GLY A 256 9.38 -4.03 -9.71
CA GLY A 256 10.11 -4.92 -8.81
C GLY A 256 10.06 -6.40 -9.19
N GLY A 257 9.12 -6.78 -10.06
CA GLY A 257 8.78 -8.16 -10.43
C GLY A 257 7.76 -8.77 -9.47
N LEU A 258 6.56 -9.05 -10.02
CA LEU A 258 5.46 -9.67 -9.28
C LEU A 258 5.92 -11.00 -8.66
N GLY A 259 5.63 -11.19 -7.37
CA GLY A 259 6.07 -12.36 -6.59
C GLY A 259 7.42 -12.19 -5.87
N SER A 260 8.18 -11.13 -6.13
CA SER A 260 9.42 -10.82 -5.42
C SER A 260 9.19 -9.77 -4.33
N LEU A 261 9.17 -10.18 -3.05
CA LEU A 261 8.98 -9.25 -1.93
C LEU A 261 10.07 -8.17 -1.86
N ARG A 262 11.34 -8.54 -2.10
CA ARG A 262 12.45 -7.56 -2.18
C ARG A 262 12.30 -6.64 -3.37
N GLY A 263 11.92 -7.22 -4.50
CA GLY A 263 11.66 -6.46 -5.71
C GLY A 263 10.58 -5.40 -5.50
N ALA A 264 9.49 -5.72 -4.79
CA ALA A 264 8.41 -4.78 -4.50
C ALA A 264 8.91 -3.54 -3.72
N VAL A 265 9.76 -3.73 -2.71
CA VAL A 265 10.35 -2.60 -1.95
C VAL A 265 11.25 -1.76 -2.86
N LEU A 266 12.15 -2.40 -3.64
CA LEU A 266 13.04 -1.69 -4.55
C LEU A 266 12.28 -1.00 -5.69
N GLY A 267 11.23 -1.63 -6.21
CA GLY A 267 10.34 -1.04 -7.20
C GLY A 267 9.62 0.19 -6.66
N GLY A 268 9.15 0.13 -5.40
CA GLY A 268 8.58 1.28 -4.70
C GLY A 268 9.56 2.45 -4.60
N LEU A 269 10.80 2.19 -4.15
CA LEU A 269 11.84 3.21 -4.07
C LEU A 269 12.16 3.84 -5.44
N ALA A 270 12.22 3.01 -6.49
CA ALA A 270 12.48 3.49 -7.85
C ALA A 270 11.33 4.36 -8.38
N VAL A 271 10.07 3.96 -8.15
CA VAL A 271 8.89 4.75 -8.55
C VAL A 271 8.82 6.06 -7.76
N GLY A 272 9.08 6.06 -6.46
CA GLY A 272 9.09 7.27 -5.65
C GLY A 272 10.21 8.24 -6.05
N LEU A 273 11.40 7.74 -6.39
CA LEU A 273 12.47 8.56 -6.95
C LEU A 273 12.05 9.18 -8.29
N LEU A 274 11.43 8.40 -9.17
CA LEU A 274 10.90 8.90 -10.44
C LEU A 274 9.89 10.03 -10.22
N GLN A 275 8.95 9.86 -9.26
CA GLN A 275 7.98 10.91 -8.90
C GLN A 275 8.67 12.20 -8.47
N SER A 276 9.62 12.12 -7.55
CA SER A 276 10.29 13.29 -7.01
C SER A 276 11.12 14.02 -8.06
N VAL A 277 11.80 13.28 -8.93
CA VAL A 277 12.53 13.84 -10.06
C VAL A 277 11.58 14.48 -11.08
N ALA A 278 10.46 13.85 -11.38
CA ALA A 278 9.46 14.37 -12.30
C ALA A 278 8.83 15.68 -11.79
N VAL A 279 8.50 15.74 -10.49
CA VAL A 279 7.99 16.96 -9.83
C VAL A 279 9.02 18.08 -9.92
N TYR A 280 10.28 17.79 -9.66
CA TYR A 280 11.36 18.76 -9.74
C TYR A 280 11.55 19.30 -11.17
N ALA A 281 11.46 18.44 -12.18
CA ALA A 281 11.68 18.80 -13.59
C ALA A 281 10.51 19.54 -14.23
N GLY A 282 9.27 19.22 -13.90
CA GLY A 282 8.09 19.71 -14.61
C GLY A 282 6.90 20.08 -13.73
N GLY A 283 7.08 20.11 -12.41
CA GLY A 283 6.07 20.56 -11.45
C GLY A 283 5.17 19.43 -10.92
N ALA A 284 4.31 19.79 -9.97
CA ALA A 284 3.48 18.85 -9.20
C ALA A 284 2.56 17.99 -10.06
N ALA A 285 2.11 18.48 -11.21
CA ALA A 285 1.25 17.71 -12.13
C ALA A 285 1.92 16.40 -12.65
N LEU A 286 3.25 16.33 -12.67
CA LEU A 286 3.96 15.13 -13.10
C LEU A 286 4.11 14.07 -11.98
N GLN A 287 3.71 14.37 -10.76
CA GLN A 287 3.81 13.44 -9.63
C GLN A 287 3.08 12.13 -9.91
N ASP A 288 1.85 12.22 -10.43
CA ASP A 288 1.01 11.05 -10.69
C ASP A 288 1.20 10.54 -12.12
N VAL A 289 1.45 11.45 -13.07
CA VAL A 289 1.60 11.09 -14.50
C VAL A 289 2.85 10.24 -14.74
N ALA A 290 3.99 10.55 -14.12
CA ALA A 290 5.23 9.84 -14.37
C ALA A 290 5.19 8.34 -14.00
N PRO A 291 4.67 7.93 -12.81
CA PRO A 291 4.52 6.51 -12.47
C PRO A 291 3.51 5.78 -13.36
N LEU A 292 2.41 6.45 -13.72
CA LEU A 292 1.39 5.85 -14.58
C LEU A 292 1.92 5.65 -16.01
N THR A 293 2.67 6.61 -16.52
CA THR A 293 3.37 6.48 -17.81
C THR A 293 4.37 5.33 -17.75
N LEU A 294 5.16 5.24 -16.67
CA LEU A 294 6.07 4.11 -16.45
C LEU A 294 5.33 2.78 -16.46
N LEU A 295 4.18 2.69 -15.78
CA LEU A 295 3.36 1.47 -15.75
C LEU A 295 2.92 1.06 -17.17
N VAL A 296 2.40 2.01 -17.96
CA VAL A 296 1.97 1.74 -19.35
C VAL A 296 3.15 1.26 -20.18
N VAL A 297 4.29 1.93 -20.09
CA VAL A 297 5.52 1.54 -20.83
C VAL A 297 6.00 0.14 -20.40
N LEU A 298 6.01 -0.15 -19.10
CA LEU A 298 6.41 -1.47 -18.60
C LEU A 298 5.48 -2.58 -19.11
N LEU A 299 4.17 -2.36 -19.05
CA LEU A 299 3.18 -3.34 -19.55
C LEU A 299 3.28 -3.53 -21.06
N ALA A 300 3.59 -2.47 -21.82
CA ALA A 300 3.76 -2.54 -23.28
C ALA A 300 5.05 -3.29 -23.67
N LEU A 301 6.15 -3.09 -22.93
CA LEU A 301 7.45 -3.68 -23.24
C LEU A 301 7.63 -5.07 -22.65
N ARG A 302 7.10 -5.31 -21.45
CA ARG A 302 7.24 -6.57 -20.71
C ARG A 302 5.98 -6.87 -19.89
N PRO A 303 4.96 -7.49 -20.48
CA PRO A 303 3.71 -7.80 -19.78
C PRO A 303 3.90 -8.77 -18.59
N GLU A 304 5.01 -9.50 -18.54
CA GLU A 304 5.33 -10.44 -17.45
C GLU A 304 6.15 -9.81 -16.30
N GLY A 305 6.48 -8.50 -16.38
CA GLY A 305 7.35 -7.80 -15.43
C GLY A 305 8.85 -7.98 -15.73
N LEU A 306 9.73 -7.33 -14.92
CA LEU A 306 11.19 -7.30 -15.14
C LEU A 306 11.91 -8.57 -14.68
N ARG A 307 11.27 -9.43 -13.93
CA ARG A 307 11.84 -10.68 -13.41
C ARG A 307 10.94 -11.87 -13.72
N ARG A 308 11.52 -12.86 -14.35
CA ARG A 308 11.01 -14.24 -14.36
C ARG A 308 11.30 -14.92 -13.05
#